data_c689773818473159053bb6a866c284fc
#
_entry.id   c689773818473159053bb6a866c284fc
#
_cell.length_a   1.000
_cell.length_b   1.000
_cell.length_c   1.000
_cell.angle_alpha   90.00
_cell.angle_beta   90.00
_cell.angle_gamma   90.00
#
_symmetry.space_group_name_H-M   'P 1'
#
loop_
_entity.id
_entity.type
_entity.pdbx_description
1 polymer ?
#
loop_
_entity_poly.entity_id
_entity_poly.type
_entity_poly.pdbx_seq_one_letter_code
_entity_poly.pdbx_strand_id
1 'polypeptide(L)'
;MVSIAAAMLMVIVFACGGPQKPDHAFDKRNEITALWTQIRDWRRAAHMDLDPAPATLNQIRFKNVKDAERVCVDNHKVTKTCEDVCGLSDAICDNAEAICSIADELGKDDDFAQGKCTDAKASCREAKQKCCGCSSEPTP
;
A
#
# COMPACT_ATOMS: atom_id res chain seq x y z
N MET A 1 24.30 -14.61 75.38
CA MET A 1 23.33 -14.96 74.34
C MET A 1 23.15 -13.72 73.46
N VAL A 2 23.80 -13.69 72.31
CA VAL A 2 23.77 -12.54 71.39
C VAL A 2 22.98 -12.97 70.16
N SER A 3 21.77 -12.41 69.98
CA SER A 3 20.94 -12.65 68.79
C SER A 3 21.35 -11.66 67.69
N ILE A 4 21.91 -12.18 66.63
CA ILE A 4 22.23 -11.42 65.43
C ILE A 4 21.01 -11.51 64.49
N ALA A 5 20.26 -10.39 64.37
CA ALA A 5 19.20 -10.23 63.37
C ALA A 5 19.84 -9.83 62.04
N ALA A 6 19.84 -10.74 61.09
CA ALA A 6 20.27 -10.46 59.72
C ALA A 6 19.14 -9.75 58.98
N ALA A 7 19.30 -8.46 58.73
CA ALA A 7 18.42 -7.70 57.87
C ALA A 7 18.77 -7.96 56.39
N MET A 8 17.92 -8.72 55.70
CA MET A 8 18.00 -8.86 54.23
C MET A 8 17.50 -7.61 53.58
N LEU A 9 18.41 -6.85 52.99
CA LEU A 9 18.11 -5.71 52.14
C LEU A 9 17.73 -6.23 50.75
N MET A 10 16.43 -6.25 50.43
CA MET A 10 15.96 -6.52 49.08
C MET A 10 16.20 -5.24 48.22
N VAL A 11 17.19 -5.28 47.36
CA VAL A 11 17.39 -4.28 46.32
C VAL A 11 16.43 -4.56 45.18
N ILE A 12 15.31 -3.81 45.12
CA ILE A 12 14.39 -3.84 43.99
C ILE A 12 15.03 -2.97 42.90
N VAL A 13 15.63 -3.63 41.88
CA VAL A 13 16.09 -2.98 40.68
C VAL A 13 14.86 -2.67 39.82
N PHE A 14 14.33 -1.45 39.88
CA PHE A 14 13.40 -0.93 38.90
C PHE A 14 14.16 -0.75 37.59
N ALA A 15 14.03 -1.70 36.67
CA ALA A 15 14.41 -1.49 35.28
C ALA A 15 13.41 -0.48 34.69
N CYS A 16 13.78 0.82 34.71
CA CYS A 16 13.10 1.84 33.92
C CYS A 16 13.33 1.54 32.44
N GLY A 17 12.41 0.80 31.83
CA GLY A 17 12.26 0.80 30.39
C GLY A 17 11.90 2.21 29.96
N GLY A 18 12.87 2.97 29.45
CA GLY A 18 12.60 4.28 28.84
C GLY A 18 11.59 4.12 27.69
N PRO A 19 10.84 5.18 27.31
CA PRO A 19 9.95 5.12 26.17
C PRO A 19 10.77 4.73 24.94
N GLN A 20 10.51 3.54 24.40
CA GLN A 20 11.08 3.15 23.11
C GLN A 20 10.59 4.19 22.10
N LYS A 21 11.54 4.88 21.44
CA LYS A 21 11.20 5.67 20.24
C LYS A 21 10.47 4.73 19.30
N PRO A 22 9.26 5.13 18.81
CA PRO A 22 8.58 4.34 17.80
C PRO A 22 9.56 4.09 16.65
N ASP A 23 9.66 2.84 16.24
CA ASP A 23 10.48 2.48 15.09
C ASP A 23 9.81 3.08 13.86
N HIS A 24 10.37 4.15 13.35
CA HIS A 24 9.84 4.90 12.20
C HIS A 24 9.59 4.00 10.99
N ALA A 25 10.42 2.98 10.79
CA ALA A 25 10.23 2.00 9.72
C ALA A 25 8.99 1.13 9.95
N PHE A 26 8.71 0.76 11.21
CA PHE A 26 7.53 -0.02 11.56
C PHE A 26 6.24 0.77 11.30
N ASP A 27 6.18 2.04 11.71
CA ASP A 27 5.03 2.91 11.47
C ASP A 27 4.77 3.10 9.97
N LYS A 28 5.83 3.32 9.18
CA LYS A 28 5.75 3.45 7.72
C LYS A 28 5.27 2.17 7.03
N ARG A 29 5.71 0.99 7.48
CA ARG A 29 5.19 -0.29 6.95
C ARG A 29 3.72 -0.52 7.30
N ASN A 30 3.27 -0.08 8.48
CA ASN A 30 1.86 -0.13 8.85
C ASN A 30 1.02 0.80 7.97
N GLU A 31 1.51 1.99 7.65
CA GLU A 31 0.87 2.91 6.71
C GLU A 31 0.74 2.29 5.31
N ILE A 32 1.80 1.69 4.78
CA ILE A 32 1.75 0.91 3.52
C ILE A 32 0.68 -0.18 3.59
N THR A 33 0.61 -0.91 4.71
CA THR A 33 -0.38 -1.99 4.89
C THR A 33 -1.81 -1.46 4.84
N ALA A 34 -2.07 -0.32 5.47
CA ALA A 34 -3.39 0.31 5.46
C ALA A 34 -3.78 0.78 4.04
N LEU A 35 -2.88 1.47 3.33
CA LEU A 35 -3.10 1.91 1.95
C LEU A 35 -3.30 0.72 1.00
N TRP A 36 -2.54 -0.35 1.16
CA TRP A 36 -2.70 -1.57 0.36
C TRP A 36 -4.05 -2.25 0.61
N THR A 37 -4.51 -2.27 1.85
CA THR A 37 -5.84 -2.80 2.19
C THR A 37 -6.94 -2.02 1.48
N GLN A 38 -6.86 -0.68 1.44
CA GLN A 38 -7.80 0.16 0.70
C GLN A 38 -7.78 -0.14 -0.80
N ILE A 39 -6.59 -0.31 -1.40
CA ILE A 39 -6.48 -0.71 -2.82
C ILE A 39 -7.24 -2.02 -3.06
N ARG A 40 -7.06 -3.03 -2.22
CA ARG A 40 -7.76 -4.33 -2.37
C ARG A 40 -9.28 -4.18 -2.22
N ASP A 41 -9.75 -3.32 -1.33
CA ASP A 41 -11.19 -3.07 -1.16
C ASP A 41 -11.77 -2.35 -2.40
N TRP A 42 -11.07 -1.37 -2.97
CA TRP A 42 -11.48 -0.71 -4.20
C TRP A 42 -11.40 -1.64 -5.42
N ARG A 43 -10.41 -2.51 -5.50
CA ARG A 43 -10.35 -3.56 -6.54
C ARG A 43 -11.56 -4.47 -6.46
N ARG A 44 -11.94 -4.90 -5.26
CA ARG A 44 -13.17 -5.70 -5.04
C ARG A 44 -14.42 -4.94 -5.48
N ALA A 45 -14.55 -3.66 -5.12
CA ALA A 45 -15.67 -2.82 -5.52
C ALA A 45 -15.75 -2.62 -7.04
N ALA A 46 -14.60 -2.58 -7.71
CA ALA A 46 -14.48 -2.51 -9.16
C ALA A 46 -14.64 -3.89 -9.87
N HIS A 47 -14.99 -4.95 -9.14
CA HIS A 47 -15.07 -6.33 -9.67
C HIS A 47 -13.78 -6.80 -10.33
N MET A 48 -12.65 -6.54 -9.68
CA MET A 48 -11.32 -7.01 -10.08
C MET A 48 -10.81 -8.07 -9.09
N ASP A 49 -9.84 -8.88 -9.52
CA ASP A 49 -9.11 -9.75 -8.60
C ASP A 49 -8.43 -8.92 -7.51
N LEU A 50 -8.32 -9.48 -6.29
CA LEU A 50 -7.76 -8.74 -5.14
C LEU A 50 -6.30 -8.37 -5.34
N ASP A 51 -5.54 -9.24 -5.98
CA ASP A 51 -4.12 -9.03 -6.24
C ASP A 51 -3.91 -8.88 -7.76
N PRO A 52 -2.92 -8.09 -8.20
CA PRO A 52 -2.65 -7.89 -9.62
C PRO A 52 -2.10 -9.15 -10.29
N ALA A 53 -2.36 -9.28 -11.59
CA ALA A 53 -1.91 -10.40 -12.38
C ALA A 53 -0.36 -10.44 -12.47
N PRO A 54 0.27 -11.64 -12.42
CA PRO A 54 1.72 -11.76 -12.54
C PRO A 54 2.29 -11.14 -13.82
N ALA A 55 1.54 -11.17 -14.91
CA ALA A 55 1.94 -10.56 -16.17
C ALA A 55 2.06 -9.02 -16.03
N THR A 56 1.10 -8.38 -15.35
CA THR A 56 1.13 -6.94 -15.08
C THR A 56 2.27 -6.56 -14.14
N LEU A 57 2.52 -7.35 -13.10
CA LEU A 57 3.65 -7.14 -12.18
C LEU A 57 4.99 -7.11 -12.95
N ASN A 58 5.20 -8.05 -13.86
CA ASN A 58 6.43 -8.10 -14.66
C ASN A 58 6.57 -6.89 -15.59
N GLN A 59 5.47 -6.40 -16.17
CA GLN A 59 5.47 -5.25 -17.06
C GLN A 59 5.78 -3.93 -16.34
N ILE A 60 5.32 -3.80 -15.08
CA ILE A 60 5.37 -2.54 -14.35
C ILE A 60 6.54 -2.44 -13.37
N ARG A 61 7.25 -3.52 -13.09
CA ARG A 61 8.28 -3.60 -12.05
C ARG A 61 9.25 -2.43 -12.05
N PHE A 62 9.75 -2.04 -13.23
CA PHE A 62 10.76 -1.00 -13.40
C PHE A 62 10.20 0.34 -13.88
N LYS A 63 8.87 0.49 -13.90
CA LYS A 63 8.20 1.71 -14.30
C LYS A 63 7.77 2.51 -13.08
N ASN A 64 7.53 3.80 -13.25
CA ASN A 64 6.95 4.66 -12.23
C ASN A 64 5.41 4.61 -12.24
N VAL A 65 4.76 5.21 -11.25
CA VAL A 65 3.29 5.24 -11.14
C VAL A 65 2.66 5.95 -12.33
N LYS A 66 3.23 7.07 -12.77
CA LYS A 66 2.73 7.84 -13.93
C LYS A 66 2.72 7.03 -15.22
N ASP A 67 3.69 6.12 -15.39
CA ASP A 67 3.68 5.18 -16.53
C ASP A 67 2.61 4.10 -16.37
N ALA A 68 2.26 3.74 -15.13
CA ALA A 68 1.15 2.83 -14.87
C ALA A 68 -0.21 3.47 -15.19
N GLU A 69 -0.37 4.76 -14.94
CA GLU A 69 -1.59 5.52 -15.23
C GLU A 69 -1.86 5.72 -16.71
N ARG A 70 -0.81 5.80 -17.54
CA ARG A 70 -0.92 6.04 -18.99
C ARG A 70 -1.37 4.80 -19.74
N VAL A 71 -2.63 4.47 -19.63
CA VAL A 71 -3.23 3.30 -20.29
C VAL A 71 -4.28 3.71 -21.32
N CYS A 72 -5.11 4.70 -20.97
CA CYS A 72 -6.15 5.19 -21.87
C CYS A 72 -5.54 5.93 -23.05
N VAL A 73 -6.19 5.83 -24.21
CA VAL A 73 -5.87 6.65 -25.37
C VAL A 73 -6.08 8.12 -25.06
N ASP A 74 -5.32 8.99 -25.74
CA ASP A 74 -5.50 10.42 -25.62
C ASP A 74 -6.96 10.82 -25.92
N ASN A 75 -7.52 11.71 -25.10
CA ASN A 75 -8.91 12.16 -25.17
C ASN A 75 -9.97 11.09 -24.78
N HIS A 76 -9.60 10.03 -24.03
CA HIS A 76 -10.60 9.15 -23.44
C HIS A 76 -11.60 9.94 -22.59
N LYS A 77 -12.88 9.87 -22.95
CA LYS A 77 -13.95 10.51 -22.20
C LYS A 77 -14.64 9.49 -21.31
N VAL A 78 -14.62 9.77 -20.00
CA VAL A 78 -15.39 8.97 -19.05
C VAL A 78 -16.87 9.24 -19.27
N THR A 79 -17.64 8.17 -19.50
CA THR A 79 -19.10 8.26 -19.60
C THR A 79 -19.70 8.19 -18.21
N LYS A 80 -20.94 8.70 -18.05
CA LYS A 80 -21.63 8.71 -16.75
C LYS A 80 -21.76 7.32 -16.13
N THR A 81 -21.92 6.28 -16.95
CA THR A 81 -21.97 4.87 -16.52
C THR A 81 -20.64 4.32 -16.04
N CYS A 82 -19.53 4.95 -16.39
CA CYS A 82 -18.17 4.54 -16.03
C CYS A 82 -17.54 5.39 -14.91
N GLU A 83 -18.22 6.45 -14.46
CA GLU A 83 -17.69 7.38 -13.44
C GLU A 83 -17.24 6.65 -12.17
N ASP A 84 -18.04 5.70 -11.67
CA ASP A 84 -17.70 4.95 -10.44
C ASP A 84 -16.42 4.12 -10.62
N VAL A 85 -16.31 3.38 -11.70
CA VAL A 85 -15.14 2.53 -11.99
C VAL A 85 -13.88 3.36 -12.24
N CYS A 86 -14.03 4.50 -12.92
CA CYS A 86 -12.92 5.41 -13.18
C CYS A 86 -12.50 6.16 -11.91
N GLY A 87 -13.45 6.55 -11.05
CA GLY A 87 -13.16 7.13 -9.74
C GLY A 87 -12.40 6.16 -8.81
N LEU A 88 -12.79 4.88 -8.79
CA LEU A 88 -12.04 3.85 -8.07
C LEU A 88 -10.62 3.66 -8.64
N SER A 89 -10.49 3.74 -9.97
CA SER A 89 -9.19 3.69 -10.64
C SER A 89 -8.27 4.82 -10.19
N ASP A 90 -8.78 6.05 -10.12
CA ASP A 90 -8.02 7.21 -9.66
C ASP A 90 -7.57 7.04 -8.20
N ALA A 91 -8.48 6.64 -7.32
CA ALA A 91 -8.16 6.39 -5.91
C ALA A 91 -7.11 5.27 -5.73
N ILE A 92 -7.14 4.21 -6.53
CA ILE A 92 -6.13 3.15 -6.53
C ILE A 92 -4.76 3.72 -6.94
N CYS A 93 -4.71 4.59 -7.94
CA CYS A 93 -3.46 5.20 -8.40
C CYS A 93 -2.89 6.19 -7.37
N ASP A 94 -3.73 7.00 -6.72
CA ASP A 94 -3.32 7.90 -5.63
C ASP A 94 -2.67 7.13 -4.48
N ASN A 95 -3.28 6.03 -4.05
CA ASN A 95 -2.69 5.17 -3.01
C ASN A 95 -1.41 4.48 -3.50
N ALA A 96 -1.30 4.16 -4.78
CA ALA A 96 -0.06 3.61 -5.34
C ALA A 96 1.09 4.63 -5.29
N GLU A 97 0.83 5.91 -5.58
CA GLU A 97 1.80 6.99 -5.41
C GLU A 97 2.24 7.11 -3.94
N ALA A 98 1.29 7.11 -3.00
CA ALA A 98 1.59 7.21 -1.58
C ALA A 98 2.45 6.02 -1.10
N ILE A 99 2.10 4.78 -1.46
CA ILE A 99 2.87 3.58 -1.11
C ILE A 99 4.30 3.66 -1.68
N CYS A 100 4.45 4.06 -2.94
CA CYS A 100 5.77 4.16 -3.56
C CYS A 100 6.62 5.28 -2.95
N SER A 101 6.02 6.42 -2.57
CA SER A 101 6.71 7.48 -1.83
C SER A 101 7.25 6.99 -0.49
N ILE A 102 6.43 6.26 0.27
CA ILE A 102 6.86 5.66 1.55
C ILE A 102 7.95 4.61 1.32
N ALA A 103 7.85 3.81 0.26
CA ALA A 103 8.87 2.83 -0.09
C ALA A 103 10.21 3.48 -0.43
N ASP A 104 10.20 4.64 -1.11
CA ASP A 104 11.41 5.40 -1.40
C ASP A 104 12.04 5.99 -0.12
N GLU A 105 11.23 6.44 0.84
CA GLU A 105 11.71 6.91 2.16
C GLU A 105 12.36 5.78 2.97
N LEU A 106 11.81 4.56 2.91
CA LEU A 106 12.35 3.38 3.60
C LEU A 106 13.62 2.83 2.92
N GLY A 107 13.80 3.14 1.64
CA GLY A 107 14.96 2.76 0.87
C GLY A 107 14.79 1.47 0.05
N LYS A 108 15.76 1.26 -0.84
CA LYS A 108 15.72 0.16 -1.82
C LYS A 108 15.90 -1.24 -1.20
N ASP A 109 16.47 -1.28 0.00
CA ASP A 109 16.73 -2.53 0.73
C ASP A 109 15.51 -2.99 1.56
N ASP A 110 14.43 -2.21 1.60
CA ASP A 110 13.19 -2.61 2.24
C ASP A 110 12.32 -3.42 1.26
N ASP A 111 12.57 -4.73 1.19
CA ASP A 111 11.88 -5.65 0.27
C ASP A 111 10.36 -5.61 0.42
N PHE A 112 9.85 -5.44 1.65
CA PHE A 112 8.40 -5.33 1.89
C PHE A 112 7.83 -4.08 1.22
N ALA A 113 8.43 -2.92 1.46
CA ALA A 113 7.96 -1.65 0.92
C ALA A 113 8.09 -1.61 -0.61
N GLN A 114 9.23 -2.06 -1.16
CA GLN A 114 9.46 -2.11 -2.60
C GLN A 114 8.52 -3.10 -3.30
N GLY A 115 8.25 -4.25 -2.67
CA GLY A 115 7.26 -5.21 -3.15
C GLY A 115 5.86 -4.61 -3.20
N LYS A 116 5.43 -3.93 -2.12
CA LYS A 116 4.12 -3.27 -2.08
C LYS A 116 3.98 -2.10 -3.07
N CYS A 117 5.05 -1.34 -3.30
CA CYS A 117 5.06 -0.32 -4.37
C CYS A 117 4.85 -0.97 -5.75
N THR A 118 5.49 -2.10 -6.03
CA THR A 118 5.30 -2.83 -7.30
C THR A 118 3.87 -3.35 -7.45
N ASP A 119 3.30 -3.97 -6.40
CA ASP A 119 1.92 -4.46 -6.37
C ASP A 119 0.92 -3.31 -6.60
N ALA A 120 1.15 -2.16 -5.97
CA ALA A 120 0.30 -0.99 -6.07
C ALA A 120 0.35 -0.36 -7.48
N LYS A 121 1.53 -0.24 -8.09
CA LYS A 121 1.67 0.20 -9.49
C LYS A 121 0.92 -0.73 -10.47
N ALA A 122 1.02 -2.03 -10.27
CA ALA A 122 0.31 -2.99 -11.11
C ALA A 122 -1.20 -2.87 -10.93
N SER A 123 -1.67 -2.66 -9.69
CA SER A 123 -3.09 -2.41 -9.38
C SER A 123 -3.61 -1.14 -10.06
N CYS A 124 -2.83 -0.05 -10.02
CA CYS A 124 -3.16 1.20 -10.71
C CYS A 124 -3.32 0.96 -12.22
N ARG A 125 -2.36 0.27 -12.86
CA ARG A 125 -2.41 -0.02 -14.29
C ARG A 125 -3.65 -0.83 -14.67
N GLU A 126 -3.96 -1.91 -13.94
CA GLU A 126 -5.14 -2.73 -14.21
C GLU A 126 -6.46 -1.98 -13.99
N ALA A 127 -6.53 -1.13 -12.95
CA ALA A 127 -7.68 -0.28 -12.71
C ALA A 127 -7.89 0.75 -13.82
N LYS A 128 -6.82 1.36 -14.32
CA LYS A 128 -6.88 2.24 -15.50
C LYS A 128 -7.31 1.49 -16.76
N GLN A 129 -6.81 0.27 -16.99
CA GLN A 129 -7.28 -0.56 -18.11
C GLN A 129 -8.78 -0.83 -18.01
N LYS A 130 -9.28 -1.11 -16.81
CA LYS A 130 -10.71 -1.32 -16.59
C LYS A 130 -11.54 -0.06 -16.84
N CYS A 131 -11.06 1.11 -16.38
CA CYS A 131 -11.69 2.39 -16.67
C CYS A 131 -11.72 2.68 -18.18
N CYS A 132 -10.60 2.53 -18.89
CA CYS A 132 -10.50 2.77 -20.32
C CYS A 132 -11.35 1.79 -21.14
N GLY A 133 -11.49 0.54 -20.67
CA GLY A 133 -12.30 -0.49 -21.31
C GLY A 133 -13.80 -0.40 -20.99
N CYS A 134 -14.18 0.48 -20.06
CA CYS A 134 -15.60 0.70 -19.75
C CYS A 134 -16.26 1.49 -20.88
N SER A 135 -17.22 0.89 -21.55
CA SER A 135 -18.04 1.54 -22.57
C SER A 135 -19.48 1.62 -22.12
N SER A 136 -20.18 2.71 -22.50
CA SER A 136 -21.59 2.91 -22.20
C SER A 136 -22.52 2.06 -23.10
N GLU A 137 -21.99 1.38 -24.10
CA GLU A 137 -22.77 0.50 -24.96
C GLU A 137 -22.64 -0.94 -24.51
N PRO A 138 -23.77 -1.61 -24.18
CA PRO A 138 -23.77 -3.05 -24.14
C PRO A 138 -23.49 -3.55 -25.57
N THR A 139 -22.38 -4.24 -25.74
CA THR A 139 -22.12 -4.98 -26.99
C THR A 139 -23.29 -5.95 -27.22
N PRO A 140 -23.93 -5.97 -28.39
CA PRO A 140 -25.06 -6.85 -28.68
C PRO A 140 -24.68 -8.33 -28.64
#